data_aaa80c07a6a46721b9b6ad58eb2b6e48
#
_entry.id   aaa80c07a6a46721b9b6ad58eb2b6e48
#
_cell.length_a   1.000
_cell.length_b   1.000
_cell.length_c   1.000
_cell.angle_alpha   90.00
_cell.angle_beta   90.00
_cell.angle_gamma   90.00
#
_symmetry.space_group_name_H-M   'P 1'
#
loop_
_entity.id
_entity.type
_entity.pdbx_description
1 polymer ?
#
loop_
_entity_poly.entity_id
_entity_poly.type
_entity_poly.pdbx_seq_one_letter_code
_entity_poly.pdbx_strand_id
1 'polypeptide(L)'
;MPFPKDFLWGGATAANQCEGGWNEGGKGLAASDVQTAGSLTEPRYATYIDKDGNPGKVMVFQPLPEGAHRAVLPGYYYPYHEAIDFYHHYKEDIALFAEMGFKVFRMSIAWTRIYPNGVEETPNQAGLDFYRNVFLELKKYGIEPLVTIQHYDVPLYLEETFGGWKNRRLIELFDRYTETIFREYKGLVKYWLTFNEINVPLMIKDLIPGYPAENIRQDFQLLHHQYVASARAVKRAHEIDPENVVGCMIGGGPSTYPLTCDPKDVLLVQEKLQEGIYYTADVMAKGAYPYFAPKIWKKYGVNLDITPEDVVDLQQGTVDMITYSYYSTSCATTHPVTETAGGNLNMGPKNPYLMYSEWGWSLDPDGLRYSLNEYYARYHLPLMVVENGLGASDTLEADGTVHDPYRIAYVKAHVQAMEAAMADGVDLRGYTPWGCIDLVSASTGEMKKRYGFIYVDKNNDGTGTLKRYRKDSFYWYKKCIATNGEDLT
;
A
#
# COMPACT_ATOMS: atom_id res chain seq x y z
N MET A 1 -7.54 -23.97 -13.89
CA MET A 1 -7.44 -23.46 -15.29
C MET A 1 -6.15 -22.67 -15.39
N PRO A 2 -5.42 -22.72 -16.49
CA PRO A 2 -4.22 -21.90 -16.64
C PRO A 2 -4.58 -20.41 -16.53
N PHE A 3 -3.65 -19.59 -16.06
CA PHE A 3 -3.84 -18.13 -16.05
C PHE A 3 -4.10 -17.61 -17.47
N PRO A 4 -4.90 -16.55 -17.66
CA PRO A 4 -5.10 -15.92 -18.96
C PRO A 4 -3.76 -15.51 -19.60
N LYS A 5 -3.68 -15.52 -20.92
CA LYS A 5 -2.44 -15.14 -21.63
C LYS A 5 -2.02 -13.70 -21.39
N ASP A 6 -2.98 -12.85 -21.10
CA ASP A 6 -2.83 -11.42 -20.78
C ASP A 6 -2.76 -11.14 -19.26
N PHE A 7 -2.57 -12.18 -18.45
CA PHE A 7 -2.43 -12.03 -17.01
C PHE A 7 -1.22 -11.14 -16.66
N LEU A 8 -1.44 -10.14 -15.81
CA LEU A 8 -0.45 -9.14 -15.47
C LEU A 8 0.44 -9.62 -14.31
N TRP A 9 1.46 -10.40 -14.64
CA TRP A 9 2.52 -10.78 -13.71
C TRP A 9 3.47 -9.62 -13.49
N GLY A 10 3.83 -9.31 -12.23
CA GLY A 10 4.79 -8.25 -11.98
C GLY A 10 5.29 -8.18 -10.56
N GLY A 11 5.52 -6.97 -10.09
CA GLY A 11 5.95 -6.69 -8.73
C GLY A 11 5.57 -5.27 -8.32
N ALA A 12 5.68 -4.98 -7.03
CA ALA A 12 5.21 -3.73 -6.43
C ALA A 12 6.27 -3.05 -5.56
N THR A 13 6.31 -1.72 -5.61
CA THR A 13 7.08 -0.84 -4.71
C THR A 13 6.26 0.39 -4.33
N ALA A 14 6.78 1.20 -3.39
CA ALA A 14 6.27 2.52 -3.06
C ALA A 14 7.39 3.56 -3.10
N ALA A 15 7.10 4.76 -3.58
CA ALA A 15 8.07 5.83 -3.79
C ALA A 15 8.92 6.13 -2.55
N ASN A 16 8.27 6.37 -1.41
CA ASN A 16 8.95 6.70 -0.16
C ASN A 16 9.86 5.58 0.36
N GLN A 17 9.57 4.31 0.04
CA GLN A 17 10.32 3.16 0.53
C GLN A 17 11.49 2.76 -0.39
N CYS A 18 11.51 3.22 -1.65
CA CYS A 18 12.52 2.79 -2.62
C CYS A 18 13.28 3.94 -3.31
N GLU A 19 12.66 5.10 -3.54
CA GLU A 19 13.24 6.12 -4.41
C GLU A 19 14.52 6.75 -3.87
N GLY A 20 14.51 7.23 -2.63
CA GLY A 20 15.59 8.12 -2.17
C GLY A 20 15.53 9.49 -2.86
N GLY A 21 16.69 10.16 -3.02
CA GLY A 21 16.73 11.48 -3.65
C GLY A 21 15.75 12.48 -3.00
N TRP A 22 15.63 12.42 -1.66
CA TRP A 22 14.58 13.07 -0.88
C TRP A 22 14.56 14.61 -1.01
N ASN A 23 15.71 15.22 -1.32
CA ASN A 23 15.90 16.66 -1.49
C ASN A 23 16.41 17.02 -2.91
N GLU A 24 16.25 16.11 -3.88
CA GLU A 24 16.71 16.30 -5.26
C GLU A 24 15.55 16.62 -6.20
N GLY A 25 15.89 17.28 -7.31
CA GLY A 25 14.90 17.61 -8.36
C GLY A 25 13.77 18.50 -7.88
N GLY A 26 13.97 19.29 -6.81
CA GLY A 26 12.95 20.18 -6.26
C GLY A 26 11.86 19.47 -5.46
N LYS A 27 12.07 18.21 -5.04
CA LYS A 27 11.12 17.48 -4.17
C LYS A 27 10.91 18.23 -2.85
N GLY A 28 9.66 18.37 -2.42
CA GLY A 28 9.30 18.85 -1.09
C GLY A 28 9.33 17.76 -0.04
N LEU A 29 9.18 18.15 1.23
CA LEU A 29 9.13 17.21 2.35
C LEU A 29 7.78 16.50 2.42
N ALA A 30 7.83 15.20 2.64
CA ALA A 30 6.71 14.40 3.07
C ALA A 30 6.85 14.00 4.54
N ALA A 31 5.77 13.51 5.16
CA ALA A 31 5.80 13.05 6.55
C ALA A 31 6.82 11.93 6.77
N SER A 32 7.05 11.08 5.77
CA SER A 32 8.04 10.00 5.79
C SER A 32 9.48 10.51 5.88
N ASP A 33 9.79 11.67 5.31
CA ASP A 33 11.15 12.23 5.27
C ASP A 33 11.66 12.69 6.65
N VAL A 34 10.78 12.84 7.62
CA VAL A 34 11.10 13.25 9.00
C VAL A 34 10.95 12.11 10.01
N GLN A 35 10.87 10.86 9.53
CA GLN A 35 10.74 9.66 10.35
C GLN A 35 12.06 8.89 10.41
N THR A 36 12.53 8.64 11.64
CA THR A 36 13.75 7.88 11.88
C THR A 36 13.57 6.39 11.59
N ALA A 37 14.67 5.67 11.50
CA ALA A 37 14.65 4.21 11.56
C ALA A 37 14.13 3.72 12.92
N GLY A 38 13.63 2.49 12.93
CA GLY A 38 13.25 1.72 14.11
C GLY A 38 13.58 0.24 13.91
N SER A 39 12.98 -0.63 14.71
CA SER A 39 13.10 -2.07 14.61
C SER A 39 11.88 -2.76 15.25
N LEU A 40 11.89 -4.08 15.37
CA LEU A 40 10.87 -4.82 16.15
C LEU A 40 10.83 -4.38 17.62
N THR A 41 11.96 -3.95 18.18
CA THR A 41 12.11 -3.59 19.59
C THR A 41 12.23 -2.10 19.85
N GLU A 42 12.57 -1.32 18.82
CA GLU A 42 12.76 0.13 18.92
C GLU A 42 11.72 0.85 18.05
N PRO A 43 10.92 1.77 18.62
CA PRO A 43 9.92 2.49 17.86
C PRO A 43 10.57 3.48 16.89
N ARG A 44 9.85 3.81 15.83
CA ARG A 44 10.19 4.93 14.95
C ARG A 44 9.76 6.25 15.58
N TYR A 45 10.52 7.31 15.32
CA TYR A 45 10.22 8.65 15.80
C TYR A 45 10.06 9.63 14.64
N ALA A 46 9.13 10.58 14.81
CA ALA A 46 9.08 11.79 14.01
C ALA A 46 9.89 12.89 14.76
N THR A 47 10.79 13.54 14.06
CA THR A 47 11.62 14.63 14.61
C THR A 47 10.94 15.98 14.37
N TYR A 48 11.11 16.91 15.30
CA TYR A 48 10.48 18.23 15.27
C TYR A 48 11.34 19.32 15.92
N ILE A 49 10.97 20.56 15.66
CA ILE A 49 11.41 21.73 16.42
C ILE A 49 10.18 22.28 17.15
N ASP A 50 10.32 22.53 18.46
CA ASP A 50 9.26 23.10 19.28
C ASP A 50 9.11 24.61 19.05
N LYS A 51 8.07 25.21 19.66
CA LYS A 51 7.79 26.66 19.56
C LYS A 51 8.91 27.56 20.06
N ASP A 52 9.82 27.04 20.90
CA ASP A 52 10.93 27.76 21.49
C ASP A 52 12.25 27.53 20.71
N GLY A 53 12.19 26.77 19.60
CA GLY A 53 13.34 26.44 18.73
C GLY A 53 14.15 25.25 19.17
N ASN A 54 13.70 24.46 20.15
CA ASN A 54 14.42 23.29 20.61
C ASN A 54 14.08 22.04 19.79
N PRO A 55 15.08 21.21 19.43
CA PRO A 55 14.86 19.97 18.74
C PRO A 55 14.26 18.90 19.66
N GLY A 56 13.36 18.09 19.13
CA GLY A 56 12.73 16.99 19.85
C GLY A 56 12.30 15.84 18.93
N LYS A 57 11.79 14.78 19.52
CA LYS A 57 11.20 13.63 18.81
C LYS A 57 10.01 13.06 19.57
N VAL A 58 9.02 12.60 18.83
CA VAL A 58 7.86 11.81 19.35
C VAL A 58 7.77 10.51 18.59
N MET A 59 7.17 9.48 19.17
CA MET A 59 6.89 8.26 18.41
C MET A 59 5.97 8.58 17.23
N VAL A 60 6.20 7.93 16.10
CA VAL A 60 5.30 8.02 14.93
C VAL A 60 3.89 7.66 15.39
N PHE A 61 2.89 8.41 14.93
CA PHE A 61 1.47 8.40 15.34
C PHE A 61 1.14 9.12 16.67
N GLN A 62 2.13 9.60 17.43
CA GLN A 62 1.85 10.49 18.54
C GLN A 62 1.72 11.95 18.07
N PRO A 63 0.86 12.75 18.70
CA PRO A 63 0.73 14.16 18.38
C PRO A 63 2.03 14.91 18.72
N LEU A 64 2.35 15.90 17.90
CA LEU A 64 3.42 16.85 18.24
C LEU A 64 3.04 17.71 19.46
N PRO A 65 4.03 18.23 20.21
CA PRO A 65 3.79 19.30 21.16
C PRO A 65 3.14 20.53 20.48
N GLU A 66 2.34 21.27 21.23
CA GLU A 66 1.67 22.45 20.72
C GLU A 66 2.64 23.50 20.16
N GLY A 67 2.42 23.96 18.94
CA GLY A 67 3.28 24.91 18.24
C GLY A 67 4.58 24.31 17.68
N ALA A 68 4.81 23.01 17.81
CA ALA A 68 5.94 22.34 17.17
C ALA A 68 5.65 22.06 15.67
N HIS A 69 6.71 22.01 14.86
CA HIS A 69 6.66 21.60 13.46
C HIS A 69 7.70 20.50 13.19
N ARG A 70 7.37 19.58 12.30
CA ARG A 70 8.27 18.48 11.91
C ARG A 70 9.49 19.03 11.16
N ALA A 71 10.65 18.48 11.44
CA ALA A 71 11.92 18.91 10.83
C ALA A 71 12.91 17.76 10.74
N VAL A 72 13.75 17.79 9.70
CA VAL A 72 14.95 16.95 9.60
C VAL A 72 16.01 17.53 10.54
N LEU A 73 16.48 16.74 11.49
CA LEU A 73 17.44 17.12 12.50
C LEU A 73 18.79 16.42 12.29
N PRO A 74 19.91 17.09 12.56
CA PRO A 74 21.22 16.45 12.53
C PRO A 74 21.34 15.35 13.58
N GLY A 75 22.14 14.33 13.29
CA GLY A 75 22.42 13.23 14.21
C GLY A 75 21.38 12.11 14.23
N TYR A 76 20.34 12.17 13.38
CA TYR A 76 19.37 11.09 13.17
C TYR A 76 19.55 10.46 11.79
N TYR A 77 19.32 9.15 11.71
CA TYR A 77 19.24 8.42 10.44
C TYR A 77 17.78 8.36 9.96
N TYR A 78 17.56 8.83 8.73
CA TYR A 78 16.26 8.82 8.06
C TYR A 78 16.32 7.82 6.89
N PRO A 79 15.78 6.62 7.05
CA PRO A 79 15.98 5.54 6.08
C PRO A 79 15.44 5.86 4.68
N TYR A 80 14.42 6.70 4.59
CA TYR A 80 13.80 7.08 3.32
C TYR A 80 14.58 8.13 2.52
N HIS A 81 15.58 8.81 3.13
CA HIS A 81 16.35 9.81 2.42
C HIS A 81 17.16 9.22 1.26
N GLU A 82 17.71 8.05 1.45
CA GLU A 82 18.40 7.29 0.40
C GLU A 82 17.55 6.11 -0.08
N ALA A 83 16.80 5.47 0.83
CA ALA A 83 16.07 4.24 0.60
C ALA A 83 16.96 3.20 -0.10
N ILE A 84 16.62 2.74 -1.31
CA ILE A 84 17.50 1.91 -2.15
C ILE A 84 18.02 2.67 -3.36
N ASP A 85 17.83 3.99 -3.35
CA ASP A 85 18.27 4.91 -4.41
C ASP A 85 17.72 4.54 -5.81
N PHE A 86 16.45 4.14 -5.87
CA PHE A 86 15.78 3.90 -7.14
C PHE A 86 15.79 5.16 -8.02
N TYR A 87 15.81 6.35 -7.44
CA TYR A 87 15.85 7.62 -8.17
C TYR A 87 17.02 7.68 -9.17
N HIS A 88 18.19 7.15 -8.79
CA HIS A 88 19.35 7.08 -9.66
C HIS A 88 19.50 5.73 -10.36
N HIS A 89 19.01 4.63 -9.77
CA HIS A 89 19.18 3.25 -10.24
C HIS A 89 18.01 2.69 -11.04
N TYR A 90 16.93 3.45 -11.29
CA TYR A 90 15.70 2.93 -11.89
C TYR A 90 15.92 2.17 -13.22
N LYS A 91 16.91 2.56 -14.04
CA LYS A 91 17.20 1.86 -15.31
C LYS A 91 17.76 0.45 -15.06
N GLU A 92 18.65 0.31 -14.08
CA GLU A 92 19.21 -0.98 -13.67
C GLU A 92 18.12 -1.86 -13.06
N ASP A 93 17.31 -1.31 -12.16
CA ASP A 93 16.25 -2.03 -11.49
C ASP A 93 15.16 -2.49 -12.48
N ILE A 94 14.75 -1.63 -13.41
CA ILE A 94 13.77 -1.98 -14.47
C ILE A 94 14.35 -3.05 -15.41
N ALA A 95 15.63 -3.01 -15.72
CA ALA A 95 16.26 -4.06 -16.54
C ALA A 95 16.20 -5.43 -15.82
N LEU A 96 16.36 -5.47 -14.49
CA LEU A 96 16.18 -6.69 -13.70
C LEU A 96 14.72 -7.17 -13.67
N PHE A 97 13.75 -6.26 -13.60
CA PHE A 97 12.32 -6.59 -13.71
C PHE A 97 11.98 -7.17 -15.08
N ALA A 98 12.54 -6.58 -16.14
CA ALA A 98 12.40 -7.09 -17.50
C ALA A 98 13.04 -8.48 -17.67
N GLU A 99 14.21 -8.71 -17.10
CA GLU A 99 14.85 -10.02 -17.07
C GLU A 99 13.98 -11.07 -16.36
N MET A 100 13.29 -10.69 -15.28
CA MET A 100 12.35 -11.55 -14.56
C MET A 100 11.07 -11.82 -15.36
N GLY A 101 10.80 -11.01 -16.40
CA GLY A 101 9.67 -11.20 -17.29
C GLY A 101 8.41 -10.43 -16.89
N PHE A 102 8.52 -9.39 -16.08
CA PHE A 102 7.37 -8.57 -15.66
C PHE A 102 6.56 -8.09 -16.85
N LYS A 103 5.24 -8.12 -16.71
CA LYS A 103 4.25 -7.53 -17.61
C LYS A 103 3.71 -6.23 -17.05
N VAL A 104 3.72 -6.07 -15.74
CA VAL A 104 3.28 -4.88 -15.03
C VAL A 104 4.26 -4.56 -13.89
N PHE A 105 4.48 -3.29 -13.63
CA PHE A 105 5.21 -2.83 -12.44
C PHE A 105 4.35 -1.83 -11.68
N ARG A 106 3.97 -2.20 -10.45
CA ARG A 106 3.27 -1.29 -9.55
C ARG A 106 4.25 -0.41 -8.80
N MET A 107 4.05 0.89 -8.91
CA MET A 107 4.82 1.90 -8.21
C MET A 107 3.92 3.04 -7.76
N SER A 108 4.39 3.94 -6.93
CA SER A 108 3.66 5.17 -6.60
C SER A 108 4.40 6.40 -7.14
N ILE A 109 3.65 7.50 -7.29
CA ILE A 109 4.20 8.83 -7.53
C ILE A 109 4.26 9.56 -6.18
N ALA A 110 5.42 10.12 -5.82
CA ALA A 110 5.52 11.02 -4.67
C ALA A 110 4.87 12.37 -5.04
N TRP A 111 3.74 12.70 -4.41
CA TRP A 111 3.05 13.99 -4.62
C TRP A 111 4.01 15.17 -4.48
N THR A 112 4.92 15.09 -3.50
CA THR A 112 5.94 16.11 -3.22
C THR A 112 6.98 16.32 -4.32
N ARG A 113 7.11 15.39 -5.28
CA ARG A 113 7.94 15.63 -6.49
C ARG A 113 7.20 16.45 -7.52
N ILE A 114 5.87 16.34 -7.58
CA ILE A 114 5.04 17.05 -8.56
C ILE A 114 4.62 18.42 -8.03
N TYR A 115 4.17 18.48 -6.78
CA TYR A 115 3.81 19.69 -6.07
C TYR A 115 4.50 19.67 -4.69
N PRO A 116 5.68 20.29 -4.53
CA PRO A 116 6.52 20.18 -3.34
C PRO A 116 5.81 20.44 -2.01
N ASN A 117 4.93 21.44 -1.96
CA ASN A 117 4.09 21.76 -0.80
C ASN A 117 2.61 21.38 -1.02
N GLY A 118 2.23 20.93 -2.21
CA GLY A 118 0.85 20.57 -2.57
C GLY A 118 -0.05 21.76 -2.93
N VAL A 119 0.42 23.00 -2.83
CA VAL A 119 -0.36 24.24 -3.04
C VAL A 119 0.10 25.07 -4.23
N GLU A 120 1.19 24.74 -4.87
CA GLU A 120 1.75 25.46 -5.99
C GLU A 120 0.75 25.57 -7.15
N GLU A 121 0.78 26.67 -7.89
CA GLU A 121 -0.06 26.86 -9.09
C GLU A 121 0.44 26.04 -10.29
N THR A 122 1.75 25.84 -10.35
CA THR A 122 2.40 25.09 -11.43
C THR A 122 3.16 23.89 -10.87
N PRO A 123 3.14 22.72 -11.57
CA PRO A 123 3.88 21.55 -11.12
C PRO A 123 5.39 21.72 -11.28
N ASN A 124 6.15 20.98 -10.50
CA ASN A 124 7.60 20.89 -10.60
C ASN A 124 7.97 20.03 -11.82
N GLN A 125 8.55 20.65 -12.84
CA GLN A 125 8.89 19.99 -14.11
C GLN A 125 9.90 18.85 -13.91
N ALA A 126 10.89 19.01 -13.03
CA ALA A 126 11.88 17.95 -12.77
C ALA A 126 11.25 16.67 -12.20
N GLY A 127 10.22 16.81 -11.38
CA GLY A 127 9.45 15.67 -10.88
C GLY A 127 8.63 15.00 -11.99
N LEU A 128 7.98 15.77 -12.84
CA LEU A 128 7.25 15.24 -14.00
C LEU A 128 8.19 14.49 -14.95
N ASP A 129 9.34 15.06 -15.25
CA ASP A 129 10.35 14.46 -16.15
C ASP A 129 10.93 13.17 -15.57
N PHE A 130 11.16 13.09 -14.25
CA PHE A 130 11.64 11.89 -13.61
C PHE A 130 10.67 10.71 -13.84
N TYR A 131 9.39 10.86 -13.52
CA TYR A 131 8.43 9.78 -13.73
C TYR A 131 8.17 9.48 -15.21
N ARG A 132 8.19 10.49 -16.07
CA ARG A 132 8.14 10.26 -17.52
C ARG A 132 9.28 9.35 -17.98
N ASN A 133 10.49 9.59 -17.51
CA ASN A 133 11.66 8.78 -17.85
C ASN A 133 11.53 7.34 -17.31
N VAL A 134 10.99 7.17 -16.09
CA VAL A 134 10.70 5.84 -15.54
C VAL A 134 9.67 5.09 -16.40
N PHE A 135 8.58 5.75 -16.80
CA PHE A 135 7.54 5.12 -17.63
C PHE A 135 8.04 4.77 -19.02
N LEU A 136 8.84 5.63 -19.63
CA LEU A 136 9.48 5.34 -20.91
C LEU A 136 10.44 4.16 -20.82
N GLU A 137 11.20 4.04 -19.72
CA GLU A 137 12.09 2.88 -19.53
C GLU A 137 11.27 1.59 -19.35
N LEU A 138 10.15 1.60 -18.62
CA LEU A 138 9.24 0.47 -18.51
C LEU A 138 8.68 0.07 -19.87
N LYS A 139 8.20 1.04 -20.66
CA LYS A 139 7.64 0.80 -21.99
C LYS A 139 8.65 0.20 -22.96
N LYS A 140 9.92 0.56 -22.85
CA LYS A 140 11.01 -0.02 -23.65
C LYS A 140 11.07 -1.55 -23.54
N TYR A 141 10.71 -2.09 -22.37
CA TYR A 141 10.66 -3.53 -22.10
C TYR A 141 9.26 -4.13 -22.20
N GLY A 142 8.25 -3.35 -22.59
CA GLY A 142 6.87 -3.82 -22.65
C GLY A 142 6.25 -4.07 -21.28
N ILE A 143 6.73 -3.38 -20.23
CA ILE A 143 6.18 -3.44 -18.87
C ILE A 143 5.17 -2.30 -18.70
N GLU A 144 3.92 -2.65 -18.35
CA GLU A 144 2.88 -1.65 -18.09
C GLU A 144 3.06 -1.03 -16.70
N PRO A 145 3.05 0.30 -16.56
CA PRO A 145 2.97 0.93 -15.25
C PRO A 145 1.58 0.73 -14.62
N LEU A 146 1.53 0.32 -13.35
CA LEU A 146 0.36 0.41 -12.48
C LEU A 146 0.68 1.42 -11.38
N VAL A 147 0.09 2.61 -11.45
CA VAL A 147 0.51 3.74 -10.65
C VAL A 147 -0.44 3.99 -9.48
N THR A 148 0.07 3.87 -8.25
CA THR A 148 -0.59 4.37 -7.05
C THR A 148 -0.37 5.88 -6.94
N ILE A 149 -1.45 6.65 -6.97
CA ILE A 149 -1.40 8.12 -6.99
C ILE A 149 -0.93 8.66 -5.65
N GLN A 150 -1.46 8.13 -4.54
CA GLN A 150 -1.00 8.44 -3.19
C GLN A 150 -0.76 7.16 -2.39
N HIS A 151 0.49 6.94 -1.98
CA HIS A 151 0.91 5.81 -1.14
C HIS A 151 1.36 6.31 0.22
N TYR A 152 0.40 6.71 1.07
CA TYR A 152 0.55 7.33 2.40
C TYR A 152 1.26 8.70 2.42
N ASP A 153 2.02 9.01 1.41
CA ASP A 153 2.91 10.16 1.35
C ASP A 153 2.14 11.42 0.96
N VAL A 154 1.93 12.32 1.92
CA VAL A 154 1.28 13.63 1.73
C VAL A 154 2.36 14.70 1.90
N PRO A 155 2.34 15.80 1.12
CA PRO A 155 3.20 16.93 1.38
C PRO A 155 3.09 17.39 2.83
N LEU A 156 4.22 17.46 3.54
CA LEU A 156 4.27 17.81 4.96
C LEU A 156 3.59 19.16 5.24
N TYR A 157 3.74 20.10 4.32
CA TYR A 157 3.07 21.39 4.39
C TYR A 157 1.54 21.28 4.48
N LEU A 158 0.92 20.34 3.75
CA LEU A 158 -0.54 20.12 3.81
C LEU A 158 -0.97 19.53 5.15
N GLU A 159 -0.15 18.66 5.73
CA GLU A 159 -0.44 18.09 7.05
C GLU A 159 -0.34 19.15 8.15
N GLU A 160 0.70 19.97 8.12
CA GLU A 160 0.96 20.97 9.18
C GLU A 160 0.06 22.21 9.05
N THR A 161 -0.22 22.64 7.81
CA THR A 161 -1.00 23.87 7.58
C THR A 161 -2.50 23.60 7.62
N PHE A 162 -2.95 22.48 7.09
CA PHE A 162 -4.38 22.19 6.92
C PHE A 162 -4.87 20.99 7.76
N GLY A 163 -3.98 20.27 8.44
CA GLY A 163 -4.34 19.03 9.15
C GLY A 163 -4.53 17.83 8.20
N GLY A 164 -3.95 17.88 7.02
CA GLY A 164 -4.00 16.81 6.02
C GLY A 164 -5.44 16.53 5.55
N TRP A 165 -5.75 15.26 5.31
CA TRP A 165 -7.06 14.83 4.81
C TRP A 165 -8.25 15.11 5.74
N LYS A 166 -8.03 15.54 6.97
CA LYS A 166 -9.11 16.06 7.84
C LYS A 166 -9.73 17.34 7.28
N ASN A 167 -9.02 18.05 6.41
CA ASN A 167 -9.48 19.29 5.79
C ASN A 167 -9.99 19.02 4.36
N ARG A 168 -11.22 19.43 4.09
CA ARG A 168 -11.89 19.27 2.80
C ARG A 168 -11.12 19.89 1.61
N ARG A 169 -10.29 20.91 1.87
CA ARG A 169 -9.47 21.57 0.84
C ARG A 169 -8.55 20.57 0.10
N LEU A 170 -8.17 19.47 0.74
CA LEU A 170 -7.33 18.48 0.09
C LEU A 170 -8.02 17.79 -1.10
N ILE A 171 -9.35 17.77 -1.16
CA ILE A 171 -10.09 17.23 -2.32
C ILE A 171 -9.71 18.04 -3.59
N GLU A 172 -9.73 19.36 -3.52
CA GLU A 172 -9.40 20.25 -4.65
C GLU A 172 -7.90 20.17 -5.01
N LEU A 173 -7.04 20.13 -4.00
CA LEU A 173 -5.60 20.02 -4.22
C LEU A 173 -5.24 18.69 -4.85
N PHE A 174 -5.90 17.61 -4.45
CA PHE A 174 -5.72 16.28 -5.04
C PHE A 174 -6.30 16.21 -6.47
N ASP A 175 -7.46 16.80 -6.73
CA ASP A 175 -8.03 16.86 -8.09
C ASP A 175 -7.07 17.55 -9.07
N ARG A 176 -6.46 18.68 -8.67
CA ARG A 176 -5.43 19.36 -9.46
C ARG A 176 -4.20 18.46 -9.70
N TYR A 177 -3.72 17.81 -8.65
CA TYR A 177 -2.59 16.89 -8.76
C TYR A 177 -2.90 15.73 -9.72
N THR A 178 -4.06 15.11 -9.58
CA THR A 178 -4.47 13.98 -10.43
C THR A 178 -4.69 14.42 -11.88
N GLU A 179 -5.32 15.57 -12.12
CA GLU A 179 -5.45 16.12 -13.49
C GLU A 179 -4.09 16.31 -14.14
N THR A 180 -3.12 16.86 -13.41
CA THR A 180 -1.76 17.07 -13.92
C THR A 180 -1.12 15.77 -14.35
N ILE A 181 -1.11 14.74 -13.50
CA ILE A 181 -0.43 13.47 -13.83
C ILE A 181 -1.17 12.68 -14.91
N PHE A 182 -2.51 12.73 -14.95
CA PHE A 182 -3.27 12.06 -16.02
C PHE A 182 -3.02 12.70 -17.39
N ARG A 183 -2.92 14.04 -17.47
CA ARG A 183 -2.58 14.73 -18.72
C ARG A 183 -1.14 14.48 -19.13
N GLU A 184 -0.20 14.59 -18.17
CA GLU A 184 1.23 14.45 -18.41
C GLU A 184 1.60 13.04 -18.89
N TYR A 185 0.98 12.00 -18.34
CA TYR A 185 1.31 10.61 -18.64
C TYR A 185 0.29 9.90 -19.53
N LYS A 186 -0.59 10.65 -20.20
CA LYS A 186 -1.52 10.10 -21.19
C LYS A 186 -0.77 9.27 -22.25
N GLY A 187 -1.23 8.04 -22.47
CA GLY A 187 -0.60 7.08 -23.38
C GLY A 187 0.65 6.37 -22.83
N LEU A 188 1.17 6.80 -21.68
CA LEU A 188 2.25 6.11 -20.97
C LEU A 188 1.74 5.22 -19.83
N VAL A 189 0.73 5.67 -19.11
CA VAL A 189 0.12 4.95 -17.98
C VAL A 189 -1.35 4.73 -18.28
N LYS A 190 -1.79 3.48 -18.16
CA LYS A 190 -3.19 3.07 -18.31
C LYS A 190 -3.84 2.70 -16.99
N TYR A 191 -3.09 2.10 -16.07
CA TYR A 191 -3.59 1.55 -14.81
C TYR A 191 -3.24 2.45 -13.63
N TRP A 192 -4.27 2.84 -12.87
CA TRP A 192 -4.15 3.77 -11.76
C TRP A 192 -4.84 3.23 -10.51
N LEU A 193 -4.25 3.48 -9.34
CA LEU A 193 -4.86 3.26 -8.04
C LEU A 193 -4.88 4.58 -7.28
N THR A 194 -6.04 5.02 -6.82
CA THR A 194 -6.17 6.37 -6.25
C THR A 194 -5.40 6.52 -4.94
N PHE A 195 -5.61 5.62 -4.00
CA PHE A 195 -4.95 5.59 -2.69
C PHE A 195 -4.45 4.19 -2.37
N ASN A 196 -3.34 4.10 -1.65
CA ASN A 196 -2.89 2.85 -1.07
C ASN A 196 -3.68 2.56 0.22
N GLU A 197 -4.20 1.33 0.34
CA GLU A 197 -4.87 0.81 1.55
C GLU A 197 -5.79 1.84 2.21
N ILE A 198 -6.68 2.42 1.41
CA ILE A 198 -7.50 3.58 1.80
C ILE A 198 -8.34 3.35 3.07
N ASN A 199 -8.61 2.10 3.45
CA ASN A 199 -9.37 1.73 4.65
C ASN A 199 -8.53 1.68 5.95
N VAL A 200 -7.21 1.82 5.87
CA VAL A 200 -6.32 1.71 7.05
C VAL A 200 -6.73 2.61 8.21
N PRO A 201 -7.19 3.86 8.02
CA PRO A 201 -7.66 4.68 9.13
C PRO A 201 -8.74 4.01 10.01
N LEU A 202 -9.62 3.17 9.44
CA LEU A 202 -10.61 2.42 10.21
C LEU A 202 -10.01 1.26 11.04
N MET A 203 -8.80 0.82 10.69
CA MET A 203 -8.12 -0.28 11.38
C MET A 203 -7.22 0.21 12.51
N ILE A 204 -6.75 1.46 12.44
CA ILE A 204 -5.78 2.03 13.42
C ILE A 204 -6.31 1.97 14.84
N LYS A 205 -7.60 2.20 15.07
CA LYS A 205 -8.22 2.12 16.40
C LYS A 205 -8.09 0.75 17.07
N ASP A 206 -8.02 -0.32 16.25
CA ASP A 206 -7.84 -1.69 16.74
C ASP A 206 -6.36 -2.03 16.99
N LEU A 207 -5.43 -1.24 16.44
CA LEU A 207 -3.99 -1.41 16.55
C LEU A 207 -3.39 -0.61 17.71
N ILE A 208 -3.99 0.53 18.07
CA ILE A 208 -3.48 1.45 19.08
C ILE A 208 -4.37 1.35 20.33
N PRO A 209 -3.88 0.75 21.44
CA PRO A 209 -4.64 0.72 22.69
C PRO A 209 -5.02 2.12 23.17
N GLY A 210 -6.30 2.33 23.47
CA GLY A 210 -6.80 3.62 23.95
C GLY A 210 -6.89 4.70 22.86
N TYR A 211 -6.97 4.33 21.61
CA TYR A 211 -7.14 5.28 20.51
C TYR A 211 -8.33 6.23 20.76
N PRO A 212 -8.14 7.55 20.75
CA PRO A 212 -9.16 8.49 21.18
C PRO A 212 -10.42 8.46 20.31
N ALA A 213 -11.60 8.51 20.96
CA ALA A 213 -12.89 8.53 20.25
C ALA A 213 -13.02 9.72 19.28
N GLU A 214 -12.39 10.84 19.61
CA GLU A 214 -12.34 12.02 18.71
C GLU A 214 -11.58 11.70 17.43
N ASN A 215 -10.46 10.99 17.53
CA ASN A 215 -9.68 10.58 16.36
C ASN A 215 -10.49 9.63 15.47
N ILE A 216 -11.23 8.68 16.08
CA ILE A 216 -12.12 7.79 15.30
C ILE A 216 -13.12 8.61 14.47
N ARG A 217 -13.76 9.62 15.06
CA ARG A 217 -14.70 10.48 14.33
C ARG A 217 -14.01 11.24 13.19
N GLN A 218 -12.81 11.76 13.47
CA GLN A 218 -12.00 12.46 12.46
C GLN A 218 -11.56 11.55 11.32
N ASP A 219 -11.24 10.28 11.61
CA ASP A 219 -10.85 9.29 10.61
C ASP A 219 -12.00 8.98 9.64
N PHE A 220 -13.25 8.91 10.11
CA PHE A 220 -14.41 8.77 9.23
C PHE A 220 -14.60 9.97 8.31
N GLN A 221 -14.39 11.20 8.81
CA GLN A 221 -14.46 12.40 7.99
C GLN A 221 -13.30 12.50 6.99
N LEU A 222 -12.09 12.15 7.43
CA LEU A 222 -10.90 12.03 6.58
C LEU A 222 -11.17 11.09 5.40
N LEU A 223 -11.70 9.91 5.69
CA LEU A 223 -12.04 8.92 4.68
C LEU A 223 -13.11 9.42 3.72
N HIS A 224 -14.14 10.12 4.22
CA HIS A 224 -15.13 10.74 3.35
C HIS A 224 -14.47 11.66 2.32
N HIS A 225 -13.53 12.50 2.75
CA HIS A 225 -12.79 13.39 1.84
C HIS A 225 -11.96 12.61 0.82
N GLN A 226 -11.30 11.51 1.25
CA GLN A 226 -10.54 10.64 0.34
C GLN A 226 -11.45 9.91 -0.65
N TYR A 227 -12.63 9.46 -0.24
CA TYR A 227 -13.59 8.82 -1.15
C TYR A 227 -14.06 9.79 -2.24
N VAL A 228 -14.41 11.02 -1.85
CA VAL A 228 -14.80 12.08 -2.82
C VAL A 228 -13.64 12.40 -3.76
N ALA A 229 -12.43 12.56 -3.22
CA ALA A 229 -11.23 12.83 -4.02
C ALA A 229 -10.93 11.68 -5.00
N SER A 230 -11.08 10.43 -4.55
CA SER A 230 -10.94 9.25 -5.39
C SER A 230 -11.99 9.22 -6.52
N ALA A 231 -13.25 9.49 -6.19
CA ALA A 231 -14.33 9.53 -7.18
C ALA A 231 -14.09 10.62 -8.25
N ARG A 232 -13.65 11.81 -7.85
CA ARG A 232 -13.26 12.87 -8.78
C ARG A 232 -12.07 12.43 -9.66
N ALA A 233 -11.08 11.78 -9.08
CA ALA A 233 -9.93 11.27 -9.82
C ALA A 233 -10.35 10.22 -10.88
N VAL A 234 -11.26 9.29 -10.55
CA VAL A 234 -11.80 8.32 -11.51
C VAL A 234 -12.48 9.03 -12.68
N LYS A 235 -13.38 9.97 -12.40
CA LYS A 235 -14.05 10.78 -13.44
C LYS A 235 -13.03 11.51 -14.32
N ARG A 236 -12.07 12.18 -13.69
CA ARG A 236 -11.02 12.94 -14.37
C ARG A 236 -10.16 12.07 -15.27
N ALA A 237 -9.80 10.88 -14.79
CA ALA A 237 -9.01 9.92 -15.56
C ALA A 237 -9.73 9.52 -16.85
N HIS A 238 -11.04 9.19 -16.76
CA HIS A 238 -11.83 8.79 -17.93
C HIS A 238 -12.13 9.96 -18.86
N GLU A 239 -12.31 11.19 -18.35
CA GLU A 239 -12.46 12.40 -19.17
C GLU A 239 -11.20 12.69 -20.02
N ILE A 240 -10.02 12.48 -19.42
CA ILE A 240 -8.73 12.73 -20.09
C ILE A 240 -8.40 11.62 -21.07
N ASP A 241 -8.61 10.37 -20.67
CA ASP A 241 -8.39 9.19 -21.49
C ASP A 241 -9.36 8.07 -21.10
N PRO A 242 -10.34 7.75 -21.98
CA PRO A 242 -11.31 6.67 -21.72
C PRO A 242 -10.68 5.27 -21.59
N GLU A 243 -9.43 5.08 -22.03
CA GLU A 243 -8.71 3.81 -21.88
C GLU A 243 -8.09 3.63 -20.48
N ASN A 244 -8.12 4.66 -19.63
CA ASN A 244 -7.67 4.54 -18.25
C ASN A 244 -8.52 3.54 -17.46
N VAL A 245 -7.86 2.72 -16.68
CA VAL A 245 -8.47 1.79 -15.73
C VAL A 245 -8.08 2.21 -14.32
N VAL A 246 -9.06 2.59 -13.51
CA VAL A 246 -8.81 3.13 -12.17
C VAL A 246 -9.39 2.19 -11.13
N GLY A 247 -8.51 1.71 -10.23
CA GLY A 247 -8.89 0.83 -9.13
C GLY A 247 -8.89 1.53 -7.77
N CYS A 248 -9.57 0.90 -6.81
CA CYS A 248 -9.32 1.16 -5.40
C CYS A 248 -8.31 0.13 -4.87
N MET A 249 -7.49 0.54 -3.91
CA MET A 249 -6.59 -0.37 -3.22
C MET A 249 -7.01 -0.48 -1.75
N ILE A 250 -7.50 -1.66 -1.38
CA ILE A 250 -7.99 -1.97 -0.04
C ILE A 250 -6.89 -2.69 0.74
N GLY A 251 -6.62 -2.25 1.96
CA GLY A 251 -5.71 -2.92 2.89
C GLY A 251 -6.37 -4.17 3.47
N GLY A 252 -5.82 -5.33 3.15
CA GLY A 252 -6.33 -6.63 3.56
C GLY A 252 -7.54 -7.12 2.75
N GLY A 253 -7.78 -8.40 2.85
CA GLY A 253 -8.97 -9.06 2.31
C GLY A 253 -10.05 -9.26 3.38
N PRO A 254 -11.25 -9.73 3.02
CA PRO A 254 -12.26 -10.21 3.98
C PRO A 254 -11.82 -11.54 4.62
N SER A 255 -10.66 -11.55 5.25
CA SER A 255 -9.89 -12.72 5.70
C SER A 255 -9.77 -12.81 7.23
N THR A 256 -10.78 -12.34 7.96
CA THR A 256 -10.91 -12.58 9.40
C THR A 256 -11.84 -13.76 9.62
N TYR A 257 -11.39 -14.75 10.42
CA TYR A 257 -12.17 -15.94 10.73
C TYR A 257 -12.75 -15.90 12.14
N PRO A 258 -13.94 -16.50 12.40
CA PRO A 258 -14.35 -16.80 13.75
C PRO A 258 -13.42 -17.87 14.34
N LEU A 259 -12.89 -17.62 15.55
CA LEU A 259 -12.00 -18.61 16.18
C LEU A 259 -12.74 -19.89 16.58
N THR A 260 -14.04 -19.75 16.85
CA THR A 260 -14.91 -20.87 17.21
C THR A 260 -16.19 -20.85 16.36
N CYS A 261 -16.95 -21.96 16.40
CA CYS A 261 -18.27 -22.01 15.76
C CYS A 261 -19.39 -21.35 16.60
N ASP A 262 -19.08 -20.64 17.66
CA ASP A 262 -20.08 -19.85 18.42
C ASP A 262 -20.69 -18.80 17.47
N PRO A 263 -22.04 -18.74 17.33
CA PRO A 263 -22.70 -17.73 16.54
C PRO A 263 -22.31 -16.28 16.87
N LYS A 264 -21.88 -16.01 18.11
CA LYS A 264 -21.38 -14.70 18.54
C LYS A 264 -20.03 -14.37 17.90
N ASP A 265 -19.14 -15.36 17.75
CA ASP A 265 -17.89 -15.18 17.03
C ASP A 265 -18.13 -14.90 15.53
N VAL A 266 -19.08 -15.62 14.92
CA VAL A 266 -19.49 -15.39 13.52
C VAL A 266 -20.03 -13.97 13.34
N LEU A 267 -20.91 -13.51 14.22
CA LEU A 267 -21.44 -12.13 14.19
C LEU A 267 -20.35 -11.08 14.42
N LEU A 268 -19.42 -11.34 15.33
CA LEU A 268 -18.29 -10.45 15.58
C LEU A 268 -17.42 -10.28 14.33
N VAL A 269 -17.13 -11.38 13.64
CA VAL A 269 -16.36 -11.36 12.37
C VAL A 269 -17.12 -10.57 11.29
N GLN A 270 -18.43 -10.80 11.15
CA GLN A 270 -19.25 -10.05 10.21
C GLN A 270 -19.17 -8.53 10.49
N GLU A 271 -19.29 -8.11 11.75
CA GLU A 271 -19.19 -6.70 12.13
C GLU A 271 -17.80 -6.12 11.84
N LYS A 272 -16.72 -6.85 12.13
CA LYS A 272 -15.34 -6.43 11.82
C LYS A 272 -15.12 -6.27 10.31
N LEU A 273 -15.58 -7.21 9.50
CA LEU A 273 -15.49 -7.12 8.04
C LEU A 273 -16.32 -5.98 7.47
N GLN A 274 -17.53 -5.76 7.99
CA GLN A 274 -18.36 -4.62 7.61
C GLN A 274 -17.65 -3.30 7.89
N GLU A 275 -17.05 -3.15 9.07
CA GLU A 275 -16.41 -1.91 9.50
C GLU A 275 -15.05 -1.70 8.83
N GLY A 276 -14.16 -2.69 8.82
CA GLY A 276 -12.77 -2.54 8.39
C GLY A 276 -12.58 -2.68 6.86
N ILE A 277 -13.44 -3.43 6.19
CA ILE A 277 -13.28 -3.78 4.78
C ILE A 277 -14.45 -3.25 3.93
N TYR A 278 -15.66 -3.75 4.19
CA TYR A 278 -16.79 -3.51 3.28
C TYR A 278 -17.31 -2.07 3.32
N TYR A 279 -17.17 -1.36 4.43
CA TYR A 279 -17.54 0.06 4.51
C TYR A 279 -16.86 0.87 3.41
N THR A 280 -15.54 0.70 3.27
CA THR A 280 -14.74 1.39 2.25
C THR A 280 -15.00 0.81 0.85
N ALA A 281 -14.89 -0.50 0.71
CA ALA A 281 -15.00 -1.15 -0.59
C ALA A 281 -16.38 -0.91 -1.25
N ASP A 282 -17.48 -0.88 -0.46
CA ASP A 282 -18.80 -0.55 -0.99
C ASP A 282 -18.89 0.90 -1.51
N VAL A 283 -18.31 1.86 -0.79
CA VAL A 283 -18.31 3.26 -1.26
C VAL A 283 -17.54 3.38 -2.56
N MET A 284 -16.37 2.75 -2.64
CA MET A 284 -15.51 2.82 -3.84
C MET A 284 -16.13 2.13 -5.06
N ALA A 285 -16.75 0.96 -4.85
CA ALA A 285 -17.28 0.15 -5.94
C ALA A 285 -18.73 0.47 -6.32
N LYS A 286 -19.54 0.97 -5.38
CA LYS A 286 -20.98 1.21 -5.57
C LYS A 286 -21.38 2.69 -5.53
N GLY A 287 -20.46 3.58 -5.16
CA GLY A 287 -20.67 5.02 -5.11
C GLY A 287 -21.66 5.47 -4.01
N ALA A 288 -21.86 4.64 -2.99
CA ALA A 288 -22.76 4.96 -1.89
C ALA A 288 -22.33 4.25 -0.59
N TYR A 289 -22.66 4.87 0.53
CA TYR A 289 -22.45 4.23 1.83
C TYR A 289 -23.34 2.99 1.99
N PRO A 290 -22.80 1.89 2.55
CA PRO A 290 -23.55 0.66 2.74
C PRO A 290 -24.68 0.82 3.77
N TYR A 291 -25.68 -0.07 3.70
CA TYR A 291 -26.84 -0.06 4.60
C TYR A 291 -26.48 -0.12 6.09
N PHE A 292 -25.34 -0.68 6.43
CA PHE A 292 -24.86 -0.80 7.81
C PHE A 292 -24.07 0.42 8.30
N ALA A 293 -23.73 1.39 7.43
CA ALA A 293 -22.98 2.60 7.80
C ALA A 293 -23.66 3.39 8.93
N PRO A 294 -24.99 3.60 8.96
CA PRO A 294 -25.64 4.30 10.06
C PRO A 294 -25.47 3.67 11.43
N LYS A 295 -25.38 2.29 11.50
CA LYS A 295 -25.08 1.58 12.74
C LYS A 295 -23.67 1.91 13.24
N ILE A 296 -22.68 1.94 12.33
CA ILE A 296 -21.28 2.27 12.63
C ILE A 296 -21.18 3.73 13.10
N TRP A 297 -21.79 4.66 12.38
CA TRP A 297 -21.80 6.10 12.75
C TRP A 297 -22.39 6.31 14.15
N LYS A 298 -23.52 5.66 14.44
CA LYS A 298 -24.13 5.71 15.78
C LYS A 298 -23.21 5.15 16.86
N LYS A 299 -22.52 4.03 16.58
CA LYS A 299 -21.58 3.38 17.51
C LYS A 299 -20.46 4.34 17.96
N TYR A 300 -19.91 5.12 17.04
CA TYR A 300 -18.78 6.01 17.29
C TYR A 300 -19.17 7.49 17.44
N GLY A 301 -20.44 7.84 17.35
CA GLY A 301 -20.90 9.23 17.38
C GLY A 301 -20.42 10.04 16.19
N VAL A 302 -20.32 9.40 15.01
CA VAL A 302 -19.90 10.03 13.75
C VAL A 302 -21.05 10.82 13.16
N ASN A 303 -20.78 12.07 12.76
CA ASN A 303 -21.68 12.91 11.98
C ASN A 303 -20.87 13.48 10.80
N LEU A 304 -20.98 12.87 9.64
CA LEU A 304 -20.22 13.27 8.46
C LEU A 304 -20.78 14.55 7.83
N ASP A 305 -19.89 15.45 7.47
CA ASP A 305 -20.20 16.61 6.62
C ASP A 305 -20.19 16.15 5.15
N ILE A 306 -21.36 15.74 4.68
CA ILE A 306 -21.59 15.24 3.31
C ILE A 306 -22.41 16.28 2.56
N THR A 307 -21.86 16.82 1.47
CA THR A 307 -22.61 17.75 0.61
C THR A 307 -23.41 16.99 -0.47
N PRO A 308 -24.43 17.62 -1.07
CA PRO A 308 -25.12 17.04 -2.22
C PRO A 308 -24.19 16.73 -3.41
N GLU A 309 -23.15 17.54 -3.61
CA GLU A 309 -22.13 17.33 -4.64
C GLU A 309 -21.31 16.08 -4.38
N ASP A 310 -20.96 15.81 -3.13
CA ASP A 310 -20.22 14.60 -2.75
C ASP A 310 -20.99 13.33 -3.14
N VAL A 311 -22.30 13.34 -2.93
CA VAL A 311 -23.15 12.19 -3.32
C VAL A 311 -23.11 11.96 -4.83
N VAL A 312 -23.17 13.03 -5.62
CA VAL A 312 -23.08 12.96 -7.08
C VAL A 312 -21.69 12.48 -7.52
N ASP A 313 -20.62 13.01 -6.91
CA ASP A 313 -19.26 12.62 -7.23
C ASP A 313 -19.04 11.13 -6.94
N LEU A 314 -19.44 10.65 -5.77
CA LEU A 314 -19.33 9.25 -5.40
C LEU A 314 -20.07 8.33 -6.38
N GLN A 315 -21.30 8.67 -6.77
CA GLN A 315 -22.11 7.88 -7.69
C GLN A 315 -21.52 7.80 -9.11
N GLN A 316 -20.87 8.88 -9.56
CA GLN A 316 -20.31 8.98 -10.91
C GLN A 316 -18.85 8.52 -11.01
N GLY A 317 -18.15 8.41 -9.88
CA GLY A 317 -16.73 8.08 -9.84
C GLY A 317 -16.43 6.72 -9.19
N THR A 318 -17.25 5.71 -9.47
CA THR A 318 -16.99 4.33 -9.03
C THR A 318 -15.78 3.74 -9.76
N VAL A 319 -15.05 2.88 -9.07
CA VAL A 319 -13.83 2.27 -9.64
C VAL A 319 -14.11 1.17 -10.64
N ASP A 320 -13.17 0.94 -11.56
CA ASP A 320 -13.27 -0.08 -12.62
C ASP A 320 -12.86 -1.47 -12.12
N MET A 321 -12.05 -1.55 -11.07
CA MET A 321 -11.56 -2.82 -10.50
C MET A 321 -11.34 -2.70 -8.99
N ILE A 322 -11.43 -3.83 -8.30
CA ILE A 322 -11.02 -3.97 -6.90
C ILE A 322 -9.61 -4.49 -6.84
N THR A 323 -8.72 -3.78 -6.16
CA THR A 323 -7.37 -4.24 -5.86
C THR A 323 -7.13 -4.24 -4.36
N TYR A 324 -6.26 -5.11 -3.88
CA TYR A 324 -6.01 -5.21 -2.45
C TYR A 324 -4.65 -5.81 -2.13
N SER A 325 -4.20 -5.58 -0.89
CA SER A 325 -3.06 -6.27 -0.29
C SER A 325 -3.51 -7.53 0.42
N TYR A 326 -2.74 -8.60 0.29
CA TYR A 326 -2.95 -9.83 1.03
C TYR A 326 -1.64 -10.35 1.59
N TYR A 327 -1.51 -10.38 2.91
CA TYR A 327 -0.31 -10.89 3.58
C TYR A 327 -0.60 -12.01 4.55
N SER A 328 -1.73 -11.91 5.28
CA SER A 328 -2.08 -12.82 6.36
C SER A 328 -3.58 -12.76 6.65
N THR A 329 -4.06 -13.71 7.43
CA THR A 329 -5.42 -13.74 7.97
C THR A 329 -5.40 -13.51 9.47
N SER A 330 -6.53 -13.15 10.04
CA SER A 330 -6.72 -12.98 11.47
C SER A 330 -7.89 -13.82 11.98
N CYS A 331 -7.97 -13.96 13.31
CA CYS A 331 -9.15 -14.51 13.97
C CYS A 331 -9.79 -13.49 14.90
N ALA A 332 -11.09 -13.66 15.16
CA ALA A 332 -11.80 -12.91 16.19
C ALA A 332 -12.66 -13.87 17.03
N THR A 333 -12.79 -13.57 18.33
CA THR A 333 -13.59 -14.35 19.26
C THR A 333 -14.15 -13.49 20.37
N THR A 334 -15.28 -13.91 20.92
CA THR A 334 -15.90 -13.37 22.14
C THR A 334 -15.43 -14.11 23.40
N HIS A 335 -14.62 -15.15 23.22
CA HIS A 335 -14.07 -15.96 24.32
C HIS A 335 -12.69 -15.42 24.77
N PRO A 336 -12.23 -15.81 25.98
CA PRO A 336 -10.90 -15.47 26.45
C PRO A 336 -9.81 -15.94 25.48
N VAL A 337 -8.83 -15.06 25.21
CA VAL A 337 -7.70 -15.33 24.29
C VAL A 337 -6.45 -15.64 25.11
N THR A 338 -5.79 -16.74 24.82
CA THR A 338 -4.53 -17.14 25.47
C THR A 338 -3.29 -16.80 24.65
N GLU A 339 -3.41 -16.78 23.32
CA GLU A 339 -2.30 -16.47 22.40
C GLU A 339 -2.78 -15.52 21.32
N THR A 340 -1.98 -14.47 21.06
CA THR A 340 -2.22 -13.48 20.01
C THR A 340 -1.21 -13.64 18.87
N ALA A 341 -1.69 -13.39 17.66
CA ALA A 341 -0.84 -13.25 16.48
C ALA A 341 -0.31 -11.81 16.42
N GLY A 342 0.91 -11.65 15.90
CA GLY A 342 1.43 -10.37 15.44
C GLY A 342 0.99 -10.09 14.00
N GLY A 343 1.32 -8.91 13.50
CA GLY A 343 1.05 -8.52 12.11
C GLY A 343 1.00 -7.01 11.97
N ASN A 344 1.09 -6.51 10.73
CA ASN A 344 1.00 -5.06 10.52
C ASN A 344 -0.42 -4.55 10.77
N LEU A 345 -1.42 -5.18 10.16
CA LEU A 345 -2.82 -4.79 10.23
C LEU A 345 -3.74 -5.90 10.76
N ASN A 346 -3.25 -7.13 10.91
CA ASN A 346 -4.01 -8.30 11.33
C ASN A 346 -3.57 -8.77 12.71
N MET A 347 -4.07 -8.10 13.74
CA MET A 347 -3.89 -8.51 15.13
C MET A 347 -5.14 -9.26 15.63
N GLY A 348 -4.93 -10.28 16.46
CA GLY A 348 -6.03 -11.05 17.02
C GLY A 348 -5.58 -12.38 17.62
N PRO A 349 -6.50 -13.25 18.00
CA PRO A 349 -6.18 -14.60 18.44
C PRO A 349 -5.42 -15.37 17.34
N LYS A 350 -4.45 -16.19 17.72
CA LYS A 350 -3.82 -17.10 16.78
C LYS A 350 -4.81 -18.14 16.26
N ASN A 351 -4.77 -18.36 14.95
CA ASN A 351 -5.44 -19.50 14.34
C ASN A 351 -4.63 -20.79 14.66
N PRO A 352 -5.20 -21.78 15.35
CA PRO A 352 -4.47 -22.98 15.77
C PRO A 352 -4.07 -23.91 14.60
N TYR A 353 -4.55 -23.66 13.39
CA TYR A 353 -4.32 -24.47 12.20
C TYR A 353 -3.27 -23.89 11.26
N LEU A 354 -2.74 -22.69 11.56
CA LEU A 354 -1.80 -22.00 10.68
C LEU A 354 -0.40 -21.92 11.30
N MET A 355 0.61 -21.89 10.44
CA MET A 355 1.97 -21.52 10.80
C MET A 355 2.13 -20.01 10.78
N TYR A 356 3.18 -19.50 11.45
CA TYR A 356 3.47 -18.09 11.56
C TYR A 356 4.91 -17.77 11.17
N SER A 357 5.12 -16.65 10.50
CA SER A 357 6.45 -16.15 10.14
C SER A 357 7.20 -15.61 11.35
N GLU A 358 8.49 -15.27 11.17
CA GLU A 358 9.34 -14.62 12.18
C GLU A 358 8.72 -13.31 12.70
N TRP A 359 7.98 -12.57 11.85
CA TRP A 359 7.25 -11.34 12.23
C TRP A 359 5.82 -11.59 12.72
N GLY A 360 5.45 -12.84 13.02
CA GLY A 360 4.16 -13.21 13.59
C GLY A 360 2.98 -13.20 12.61
N TRP A 361 3.24 -13.19 11.29
CA TRP A 361 2.18 -13.25 10.27
C TRP A 361 1.76 -14.69 10.02
N SER A 362 0.45 -14.93 9.97
CA SER A 362 -0.08 -16.22 9.57
C SER A 362 0.23 -16.51 8.11
N LEU A 363 0.63 -17.75 7.81
CA LEU A 363 0.90 -18.24 6.46
C LEU A 363 -0.36 -18.97 5.97
N ASP A 364 -1.19 -18.27 5.17
CA ASP A 364 -2.52 -18.75 4.79
C ASP A 364 -2.83 -18.50 3.30
N PRO A 365 -2.41 -19.39 2.40
CA PRO A 365 -2.76 -19.28 0.99
C PRO A 365 -4.26 -19.54 0.72
N ASP A 366 -4.94 -20.37 1.52
CA ASP A 366 -6.37 -20.62 1.36
C ASP A 366 -7.21 -19.36 1.68
N GLY A 367 -6.72 -18.52 2.60
CA GLY A 367 -7.32 -17.23 2.89
C GLY A 367 -7.27 -16.27 1.70
N LEU A 368 -6.26 -16.36 0.83
CA LEU A 368 -6.23 -15.61 -0.42
C LEU A 368 -7.34 -16.07 -1.37
N ARG A 369 -7.50 -17.38 -1.59
CA ARG A 369 -8.60 -17.93 -2.39
C ARG A 369 -9.96 -17.50 -1.84
N TYR A 370 -10.14 -17.60 -0.54
CA TYR A 370 -11.37 -17.17 0.14
C TYR A 370 -11.64 -15.67 -0.10
N SER A 371 -10.65 -14.82 0.12
CA SER A 371 -10.79 -13.36 -0.07
C SER A 371 -11.13 -12.98 -1.50
N LEU A 372 -10.52 -13.64 -2.48
CA LEU A 372 -10.80 -13.42 -3.91
C LEU A 372 -12.27 -13.78 -4.24
N ASN A 373 -12.74 -14.91 -3.75
CA ASN A 373 -14.14 -15.32 -3.95
C ASN A 373 -15.12 -14.35 -3.27
N GLU A 374 -14.86 -13.91 -2.04
CA GLU A 374 -15.73 -12.98 -1.31
C GLU A 374 -15.81 -11.60 -2.01
N TYR A 375 -14.66 -11.06 -2.46
CA TYR A 375 -14.68 -9.80 -3.21
C TYR A 375 -15.42 -9.95 -4.54
N TYR A 376 -15.15 -11.02 -5.28
CA TYR A 376 -15.81 -11.21 -6.57
C TYR A 376 -17.31 -11.44 -6.43
N ALA A 377 -17.74 -12.25 -5.47
CA ALA A 377 -19.17 -12.47 -5.18
C ALA A 377 -19.92 -11.18 -4.80
N ARG A 378 -19.23 -10.23 -4.14
CA ARG A 378 -19.85 -8.98 -3.69
C ARG A 378 -19.93 -7.91 -4.77
N TYR A 379 -18.91 -7.80 -5.62
CA TYR A 379 -18.74 -6.67 -6.53
C TYR A 379 -18.86 -7.03 -8.01
N HIS A 380 -18.54 -8.24 -8.41
CA HIS A 380 -18.49 -8.69 -9.81
C HIS A 380 -17.63 -7.78 -10.71
N LEU A 381 -16.61 -7.14 -10.13
CA LEU A 381 -15.61 -6.34 -10.82
C LEU A 381 -14.33 -7.18 -11.02
N PRO A 382 -13.51 -6.87 -12.03
CA PRO A 382 -12.18 -7.46 -12.14
C PRO A 382 -11.38 -7.25 -10.86
N LEU A 383 -10.61 -8.26 -10.46
CA LEU A 383 -9.76 -8.21 -9.28
C LEU A 383 -8.27 -8.21 -9.64
N MET A 384 -7.44 -7.62 -8.80
CA MET A 384 -6.00 -7.75 -8.85
C MET A 384 -5.41 -7.78 -7.44
N VAL A 385 -4.52 -8.73 -7.18
CA VAL A 385 -3.71 -8.75 -5.95
C VAL A 385 -2.48 -7.90 -6.19
N VAL A 386 -2.46 -6.70 -5.61
CA VAL A 386 -1.42 -5.71 -5.90
C VAL A 386 -0.33 -5.62 -4.84
N GLU A 387 -0.50 -6.35 -3.73
CA GLU A 387 0.54 -6.62 -2.74
C GLU A 387 0.32 -8.00 -2.14
N ASN A 388 1.41 -8.75 -2.06
CA ASN A 388 1.51 -10.02 -1.33
C ASN A 388 2.98 -10.32 -1.11
N GLY A 389 3.35 -10.99 -0.03
CA GLY A 389 4.74 -11.32 0.19
C GLY A 389 5.04 -11.66 1.63
N LEU A 390 6.29 -12.02 1.87
CA LEU A 390 6.81 -12.41 3.16
C LEU A 390 8.05 -11.59 3.49
N GLY A 391 7.99 -10.81 4.56
CA GLY A 391 9.17 -10.17 5.15
C GLY A 391 10.00 -11.20 5.90
N ALA A 392 11.28 -11.29 5.59
CA ALA A 392 12.20 -12.24 6.22
C ALA A 392 13.63 -11.71 6.26
N SER A 393 14.49 -12.33 7.07
CA SER A 393 15.92 -12.04 7.09
C SER A 393 16.62 -12.87 6.02
N ASP A 394 17.30 -12.21 5.08
CA ASP A 394 18.10 -12.86 4.05
C ASP A 394 19.60 -12.66 4.32
N THR A 395 20.43 -13.62 3.93
CA THR A 395 21.89 -13.56 4.01
C THR A 395 22.47 -13.51 2.61
N LEU A 396 23.34 -12.53 2.37
CA LEU A 396 24.20 -12.49 1.18
C LEU A 396 25.43 -13.33 1.44
N GLU A 397 25.59 -14.41 0.70
CA GLU A 397 26.74 -15.30 0.81
C GLU A 397 28.00 -14.68 0.18
N ALA A 398 29.17 -15.20 0.51
CA ALA A 398 30.44 -14.68 0.04
C ALA A 398 30.62 -14.74 -1.50
N ASP A 399 29.93 -15.66 -2.15
CA ASP A 399 29.90 -15.79 -3.62
C ASP A 399 28.86 -14.94 -4.31
N GLY A 400 28.09 -14.15 -3.56
CA GLY A 400 27.04 -13.25 -4.06
C GLY A 400 25.68 -13.93 -4.26
N THR A 401 25.50 -15.16 -3.77
CA THR A 401 24.19 -15.84 -3.78
C THR A 401 23.34 -15.48 -2.56
N VAL A 402 22.02 -15.59 -2.71
CA VAL A 402 21.05 -15.43 -1.61
C VAL A 402 20.02 -16.55 -1.73
N HIS A 403 20.00 -17.41 -0.73
CA HIS A 403 19.13 -18.59 -0.68
C HIS A 403 17.86 -18.29 0.12
N ASP A 404 16.71 -18.25 -0.56
CA ASP A 404 15.40 -17.93 0.04
C ASP A 404 14.29 -18.93 -0.33
N PRO A 405 14.49 -20.24 -0.09
CA PRO A 405 13.52 -21.29 -0.46
C PRO A 405 12.16 -21.11 0.25
N TYR A 406 12.13 -20.51 1.43
CA TYR A 406 10.91 -20.20 2.15
C TYR A 406 10.04 -19.16 1.40
N ARG A 407 10.66 -18.20 0.68
CA ARG A 407 9.96 -17.23 -0.16
C ARG A 407 9.35 -17.89 -1.38
N ILE A 408 10.12 -18.79 -2.00
CA ILE A 408 9.63 -19.63 -3.12
C ILE A 408 8.40 -20.41 -2.66
N ALA A 409 8.49 -21.11 -1.52
CA ALA A 409 7.38 -21.89 -0.98
C ALA A 409 6.14 -21.03 -0.70
N TYR A 410 6.34 -19.84 -0.12
CA TYR A 410 5.25 -18.89 0.16
C TYR A 410 4.56 -18.41 -1.13
N VAL A 411 5.32 -17.89 -2.09
CA VAL A 411 4.76 -17.36 -3.35
C VAL A 411 4.11 -18.48 -4.16
N LYS A 412 4.73 -19.65 -4.24
CA LYS A 412 4.16 -20.84 -4.90
C LYS A 412 2.78 -21.20 -4.37
N ALA A 413 2.63 -21.27 -3.05
CA ALA A 413 1.34 -21.60 -2.44
C ALA A 413 0.27 -20.56 -2.75
N HIS A 414 0.63 -19.26 -2.79
CA HIS A 414 -0.30 -18.18 -3.14
C HIS A 414 -0.65 -18.17 -4.64
N VAL A 415 0.29 -18.50 -5.53
CA VAL A 415 0.01 -18.69 -6.96
C VAL A 415 -1.00 -19.83 -7.17
N GLN A 416 -0.84 -20.95 -6.47
CA GLN A 416 -1.79 -22.08 -6.51
C GLN A 416 -3.17 -21.67 -5.98
N ALA A 417 -3.25 -20.86 -4.94
CA ALA A 417 -4.50 -20.34 -4.39
C ALA A 417 -5.22 -19.41 -5.39
N MET A 418 -4.48 -18.57 -6.11
CA MET A 418 -5.02 -17.73 -7.19
C MET A 418 -5.55 -18.58 -8.36
N GLU A 419 -4.80 -19.60 -8.78
CA GLU A 419 -5.26 -20.54 -9.80
C GLU A 419 -6.60 -21.22 -9.39
N ALA A 420 -6.68 -21.65 -8.14
CA ALA A 420 -7.90 -22.24 -7.58
C ALA A 420 -9.08 -21.25 -7.56
N ALA A 421 -8.86 -19.99 -7.16
CA ALA A 421 -9.87 -18.95 -7.19
C ALA A 421 -10.39 -18.67 -8.62
N MET A 422 -9.51 -18.68 -9.61
CA MET A 422 -9.90 -18.53 -11.02
C MET A 422 -10.69 -19.75 -11.51
N ALA A 423 -10.36 -20.94 -11.03
CA ALA A 423 -11.14 -22.15 -11.30
C ALA A 423 -12.55 -22.10 -10.66
N ASP A 424 -12.71 -21.38 -9.54
CA ASP A 424 -14.00 -21.06 -8.94
C ASP A 424 -14.82 -20.04 -9.76
N GLY A 425 -14.23 -19.35 -10.74
CA GLY A 425 -14.86 -18.39 -11.63
C GLY A 425 -14.52 -16.92 -11.35
N VAL A 426 -13.54 -16.65 -10.50
CA VAL A 426 -13.08 -15.27 -10.19
C VAL A 426 -12.38 -14.66 -11.39
N ASP A 427 -12.73 -13.42 -11.75
CA ASP A 427 -12.04 -12.62 -12.77
C ASP A 427 -10.81 -11.94 -12.17
N LEU A 428 -9.70 -12.68 -12.04
CA LEU A 428 -8.43 -12.17 -11.55
C LEU A 428 -7.52 -11.77 -12.73
N ARG A 429 -7.05 -10.52 -12.74
CA ARG A 429 -6.33 -9.92 -13.86
C ARG A 429 -4.82 -9.81 -13.65
N GLY A 430 -4.33 -9.83 -12.41
CA GLY A 430 -2.90 -9.66 -12.17
C GLY A 430 -2.47 -9.89 -10.73
N TYR A 431 -1.15 -9.99 -10.59
CA TYR A 431 -0.47 -10.24 -9.33
C TYR A 431 0.86 -9.49 -9.27
N THR A 432 1.02 -8.64 -8.26
CA THR A 432 2.25 -7.88 -8.03
C THR A 432 2.74 -8.08 -6.60
N PRO A 433 3.62 -9.06 -6.35
CA PRO A 433 4.26 -9.25 -5.04
C PRO A 433 4.87 -7.96 -4.52
N TRP A 434 4.70 -7.71 -3.23
CA TRP A 434 5.21 -6.53 -2.56
C TRP A 434 6.73 -6.58 -2.37
N GLY A 435 7.37 -5.43 -2.63
CA GLY A 435 8.79 -5.30 -2.46
C GLY A 435 9.57 -6.21 -3.37
N CYS A 436 9.20 -6.30 -4.68
CA CYS A 436 9.86 -7.18 -5.66
C CYS A 436 11.39 -7.03 -5.72
N ILE A 437 11.89 -5.90 -5.30
CA ILE A 437 13.26 -5.58 -4.91
C ILE A 437 13.26 -5.20 -3.44
N ASP A 438 14.27 -5.56 -2.67
CA ASP A 438 14.38 -5.19 -1.26
C ASP A 438 14.26 -3.68 -1.09
N LEU A 439 13.46 -3.25 -0.16
CA LEU A 439 13.17 -1.85 0.13
C LEU A 439 13.05 -1.62 1.64
N VAL A 440 13.03 -0.35 2.05
CA VAL A 440 12.85 0.00 3.46
C VAL A 440 11.46 -0.39 3.93
N SER A 441 11.37 -1.15 5.02
CA SER A 441 10.09 -1.56 5.61
C SER A 441 9.26 -0.35 6.06
N ALA A 442 7.98 -0.29 5.68
CA ALA A 442 7.08 0.80 6.08
C ALA A 442 6.85 0.83 7.59
N SER A 443 6.66 -0.33 8.23
CA SER A 443 6.33 -0.42 9.65
C SER A 443 7.51 -0.13 10.57
N THR A 444 8.70 -0.67 10.26
CA THR A 444 9.86 -0.60 11.14
C THR A 444 10.96 0.35 10.67
N GLY A 445 10.96 0.74 9.39
CA GLY A 445 12.06 1.52 8.81
C GLY A 445 13.35 0.74 8.61
N GLU A 446 13.28 -0.59 8.62
CA GLU A 446 14.42 -1.49 8.50
C GLU A 446 14.64 -1.97 7.07
N MET A 447 15.89 -2.18 6.70
CA MET A 447 16.28 -2.97 5.51
C MET A 447 16.35 -4.48 5.78
N LYS A 448 16.55 -4.89 7.05
CA LYS A 448 16.67 -6.30 7.44
C LYS A 448 15.41 -7.12 7.13
N LYS A 449 14.23 -6.48 7.22
CA LYS A 449 12.95 -7.10 6.86
C LYS A 449 12.79 -7.09 5.34
N ARG A 450 13.34 -8.09 4.67
CA ARG A 450 13.44 -8.17 3.22
C ARG A 450 12.25 -8.89 2.60
N TYR A 451 11.77 -8.36 1.48
CA TYR A 451 10.61 -8.89 0.75
C TYR A 451 10.98 -9.37 -0.66
N GLY A 452 12.08 -8.83 -1.22
CA GLY A 452 12.37 -8.85 -2.65
C GLY A 452 12.85 -10.21 -3.19
N PHE A 453 12.68 -10.36 -4.48
CA PHE A 453 13.39 -11.34 -5.32
C PHE A 453 14.80 -10.85 -5.67
N ILE A 454 15.05 -9.56 -5.49
CA ILE A 454 16.34 -8.91 -5.70
C ILE A 454 16.80 -8.38 -4.35
N TYR A 455 17.96 -8.85 -3.90
CA TYR A 455 18.63 -8.36 -2.71
C TYR A 455 19.32 -7.04 -3.01
N VAL A 456 19.17 -6.06 -2.14
CA VAL A 456 19.91 -4.81 -2.17
C VAL A 456 20.89 -4.78 -1.00
N ASP A 457 22.18 -4.62 -1.30
CA ASP A 457 23.22 -4.54 -0.27
C ASP A 457 23.14 -3.22 0.49
N LYS A 458 22.25 -3.18 1.48
CA LYS A 458 22.03 -2.08 2.40
C LYS A 458 21.64 -2.60 3.77
N ASN A 459 22.22 -2.00 4.81
CA ASN A 459 21.98 -2.33 6.21
C ASN A 459 20.99 -1.32 6.86
N ASN A 460 20.53 -1.65 8.07
CA ASN A 460 19.62 -0.79 8.85
C ASN A 460 20.24 0.55 9.25
N ASP A 461 21.55 0.65 9.34
CA ASP A 461 22.30 1.87 9.66
C ASP A 461 22.63 2.74 8.42
N GLY A 462 22.18 2.30 7.24
CA GLY A 462 22.42 2.99 5.98
C GLY A 462 23.72 2.60 5.29
N THR A 463 24.56 1.76 5.90
CA THR A 463 25.77 1.24 5.25
C THR A 463 25.42 0.19 4.19
N GLY A 464 26.36 -0.05 3.28
CA GLY A 464 26.23 -1.01 2.17
C GLY A 464 26.69 -0.38 0.86
N THR A 465 26.65 -1.16 -0.21
CA THR A 465 27.12 -0.75 -1.54
C THR A 465 25.99 -0.40 -2.49
N LEU A 466 24.74 -0.61 -2.10
CA LEU A 466 23.54 -0.55 -2.95
C LEU A 466 23.56 -1.50 -4.15
N LYS A 467 24.52 -2.44 -4.22
CA LYS A 467 24.53 -3.45 -5.29
C LYS A 467 23.28 -4.33 -5.22
N ARG A 468 22.81 -4.73 -6.40
CA ARG A 468 21.67 -5.63 -6.59
C ARG A 468 22.15 -7.04 -6.85
N TYR A 469 21.58 -8.02 -6.12
CA TYR A 469 21.88 -9.46 -6.31
C TYR A 469 20.58 -10.22 -6.51
N ARG A 470 20.57 -11.16 -7.46
CA ARG A 470 19.42 -12.04 -7.72
C ARG A 470 19.38 -13.12 -6.64
N LYS A 471 18.22 -13.28 -5.98
CA LYS A 471 17.98 -14.37 -5.03
C LYS A 471 17.55 -15.63 -5.79
N ASP A 472 17.50 -16.78 -5.12
CA ASP A 472 16.97 -18.01 -5.73
C ASP A 472 15.53 -17.81 -6.20
N SER A 473 14.72 -17.07 -5.44
CA SER A 473 13.35 -16.72 -5.80
C SER A 473 13.24 -15.87 -7.07
N PHE A 474 14.27 -15.12 -7.44
CA PHE A 474 14.30 -14.40 -8.72
C PHE A 474 14.19 -15.35 -9.91
N TYR A 475 14.98 -16.39 -9.92
CA TYR A 475 15.02 -17.37 -11.02
C TYR A 475 13.76 -18.22 -11.03
N TRP A 476 13.25 -18.57 -9.85
CA TRP A 476 12.00 -19.30 -9.71
C TRP A 476 10.81 -18.46 -10.25
N TYR A 477 10.72 -17.18 -9.85
CA TYR A 477 9.62 -16.32 -10.29
C TYR A 477 9.69 -15.99 -11.78
N LYS A 478 10.92 -15.83 -12.31
CA LYS A 478 11.16 -15.73 -13.75
C LYS A 478 10.58 -16.94 -14.51
N LYS A 479 10.81 -18.15 -14.02
CA LYS A 479 10.25 -19.38 -14.60
C LYS A 479 8.74 -19.42 -14.48
N CYS A 480 8.19 -19.07 -13.32
CA CYS A 480 6.75 -18.97 -13.09
C CYS A 480 6.08 -18.04 -14.11
N ILE A 481 6.63 -16.83 -14.32
CA ILE A 481 6.10 -15.86 -15.31
C ILE A 481 6.23 -16.42 -16.73
N ALA A 482 7.38 -16.94 -17.10
CA ALA A 482 7.64 -17.46 -18.45
C ALA A 482 6.70 -18.60 -18.85
N THR A 483 6.27 -19.40 -17.86
CA THR A 483 5.31 -20.48 -18.06
C THR A 483 3.87 -20.11 -17.73
N ASN A 484 3.61 -18.82 -17.48
CA ASN A 484 2.31 -18.30 -17.09
C ASN A 484 1.68 -19.07 -15.89
N GLY A 485 2.51 -19.41 -14.88
CA GLY A 485 2.09 -20.13 -13.70
C GLY A 485 1.98 -21.66 -13.84
N GLU A 486 2.29 -22.25 -15.00
CA GLU A 486 2.16 -23.70 -15.22
C GLU A 486 3.29 -24.50 -14.56
N ASP A 487 4.52 -23.99 -14.56
CA ASP A 487 5.67 -24.64 -13.91
C ASP A 487 6.07 -23.92 -12.62
N LEU A 488 5.71 -24.49 -11.51
CA LEU A 488 6.02 -24.05 -10.16
C LEU A 488 7.07 -24.92 -9.45
N THR A 489 7.83 -25.73 -10.19
CA THR A 489 8.87 -26.58 -9.60
C THR A 489 10.10 -25.81 -9.17
#